data_a4063a95483ed3788c1b55562c2b8ea8
#
_entry.id   a4063a95483ed3788c1b55562c2b8ea8
#
_cell.length_a   1.000
_cell.length_b   1.000
_cell.length_c   1.000
_cell.angle_alpha   90.00
_cell.angle_beta   90.00
_cell.angle_gamma   90.00
#
_symmetry.space_group_name_H-M   'P 1'
#
loop_
_entity.id
_entity.type
_entity.pdbx_description
1 polymer ?
#
loop_
_entity_poly.entity_id
_entity_poly.type
_entity_poly.pdbx_seq_one_letter_code
_entity_poly.pdbx_strand_id
1 'polypeptide(L)'
;QLGGSYVEDGFINVGQLLATNTFFATKECDSETKGNSFTSGFPLIGDIPFISDILGLVNLNPQYDESIQHCNQKGLTDLGVYLVNRMIDKKMLIELDHTGADTGSAVMDIVEARGYSGVISSHSWMHNAKDGGLHNDTKRLIQAGGFVTPYNSNATAIAGTINRILDEVETTPYLAGVGFATDMSGLGGQAGPRGDSANNPLNYPFTSELGLVFDKQKSGNREFDLNQDGIAHYGLVADHLQDIREQTS
;
A
#
# COMPACT_ATOMS: atom_id res chain seq x y z
N GLN A 1 -12.90 0.06 7.40
CA GLN A 1 -11.93 -0.58 8.31
C GLN A 1 -10.55 -0.09 7.95
N LEU A 2 -9.98 0.76 8.79
CA LEU A 2 -8.58 1.13 8.71
C LEU A 2 -7.79 0.01 9.40
N GLY A 3 -6.91 -0.62 8.71
CA GLY A 3 -6.02 -1.62 9.26
C GLY A 3 -5.95 -2.83 8.36
N GLY A 4 -4.76 -3.09 7.87
CA GLY A 4 -4.42 -4.31 7.16
C GLY A 4 -4.65 -5.54 8.02
N SER A 5 -4.04 -6.62 7.64
CA SER A 5 -4.18 -7.91 8.35
C SER A 5 -3.68 -7.88 9.78
N TYR A 6 -2.69 -7.03 10.07
CA TYR A 6 -2.07 -6.92 11.39
C TYR A 6 -2.75 -5.86 12.25
N VAL A 7 -3.05 -6.20 13.51
CA VAL A 7 -3.66 -5.30 14.50
C VAL A 7 -2.69 -5.16 15.66
N GLU A 8 -2.26 -3.94 15.92
CA GLU A 8 -1.38 -3.59 17.04
C GLU A 8 -2.16 -2.91 18.18
N ASP A 9 -1.57 -2.96 19.38
CA ASP A 9 -1.95 -2.09 20.47
C ASP A 9 -1.60 -0.65 20.12
N GLY A 10 -2.58 0.24 20.01
CA GLY A 10 -2.28 1.62 19.73
C GLY A 10 -3.46 2.43 19.24
N PHE A 11 -3.15 3.57 18.64
CA PHE A 11 -4.13 4.58 18.25
C PHE A 11 -5.28 4.04 17.39
N ILE A 12 -5.00 3.13 16.45
CA ILE A 12 -6.02 2.53 15.58
C ILE A 12 -6.99 1.68 16.40
N ASN A 13 -6.47 0.90 17.35
CA ASN A 13 -7.29 0.04 18.20
C ASN A 13 -8.10 0.85 19.23
N VAL A 14 -7.54 1.92 19.77
CA VAL A 14 -8.28 2.90 20.58
C VAL A 14 -9.37 3.57 19.75
N GLY A 15 -9.08 3.96 18.52
CA GLY A 15 -10.08 4.51 17.59
C GLY A 15 -11.23 3.52 17.33
N GLN A 16 -10.93 2.24 17.16
CA GLN A 16 -11.93 1.19 17.04
C GLN A 16 -12.80 1.10 18.31
N LEU A 17 -12.18 1.11 19.50
CA LEU A 17 -12.91 1.10 20.78
C LEU A 17 -13.85 2.29 20.91
N LEU A 18 -13.37 3.50 20.60
CA LEU A 18 -14.18 4.72 20.66
C LEU A 18 -15.35 4.72 19.67
N ALA A 19 -15.14 4.15 18.48
CA ALA A 19 -16.17 4.09 17.45
C ALA A 19 -17.20 2.99 17.67
N THR A 20 -16.82 1.86 18.25
CA THR A 20 -17.65 0.63 18.31
C THR A 20 -17.85 0.06 19.70
N ASN A 21 -17.25 0.67 20.72
CA ASN A 21 -17.21 0.20 22.10
C ASN A 21 -16.57 -1.21 22.27
N THR A 22 -15.75 -1.61 21.29
CA THR A 22 -15.00 -2.89 21.34
C THR A 22 -13.64 -2.72 20.67
N PHE A 23 -12.62 -3.41 21.17
CA PHE A 23 -11.37 -3.57 20.46
C PHE A 23 -11.53 -4.47 19.23
N PHE A 24 -10.54 -4.50 18.35
CA PHE A 24 -10.52 -5.46 17.26
C PHE A 24 -10.54 -6.89 17.82
N ALA A 25 -11.40 -7.73 17.26
CA ALA A 25 -11.29 -9.17 17.46
C ALA A 25 -10.16 -9.70 16.57
N THR A 26 -9.20 -10.38 17.17
CA THR A 26 -8.00 -10.84 16.49
C THR A 26 -7.89 -12.35 16.47
N LYS A 27 -7.12 -12.86 15.52
CA LYS A 27 -6.63 -14.23 15.41
C LYS A 27 -5.13 -14.19 15.15
N GLU A 28 -4.41 -15.30 15.38
CA GLU A 28 -3.03 -15.43 14.91
C GLU A 28 -2.98 -15.25 13.38
N CYS A 29 -2.02 -14.46 12.88
CA CYS A 29 -1.80 -14.30 11.46
C CYS A 29 -1.33 -15.62 10.84
N ASP A 30 -1.84 -15.96 9.66
CA ASP A 30 -1.38 -17.11 8.90
C ASP A 30 0.00 -16.87 8.26
N SER A 31 0.53 -17.85 7.55
CA SER A 31 1.86 -17.77 6.95
C SER A 31 1.99 -16.69 5.86
N GLU A 32 0.89 -16.34 5.18
CA GLU A 32 0.89 -15.33 4.12
C GLU A 32 0.79 -13.92 4.67
N THR A 33 0.05 -13.75 5.77
CA THR A 33 -0.15 -12.45 6.41
C THR A 33 0.88 -12.14 7.49
N LYS A 34 1.62 -13.17 7.97
CA LYS A 34 2.66 -13.02 8.99
C LYS A 34 3.85 -12.21 8.46
N GLY A 35 4.15 -11.11 9.13
CA GLY A 35 5.21 -10.18 8.71
C GLY A 35 4.69 -8.99 7.89
N ASN A 36 3.44 -8.96 7.54
CA ASN A 36 2.76 -7.83 6.92
C ASN A 36 2.21 -6.89 8.01
N SER A 37 3.10 -6.43 8.89
CA SER A 37 2.71 -5.50 9.96
C SER A 37 2.61 -4.09 9.41
N PHE A 38 1.51 -3.43 9.68
CA PHE A 38 1.42 -1.99 9.55
C PHE A 38 2.00 -1.35 10.83
N THR A 39 3.24 -0.94 10.77
CA THR A 39 3.78 0.00 11.74
C THR A 39 3.36 1.40 11.30
N SER A 40 2.33 1.97 11.91
CA SER A 40 2.10 3.40 11.78
C SER A 40 3.34 4.11 12.33
N GLY A 41 3.98 4.96 11.56
CA GLY A 41 5.11 5.77 12.02
C GLY A 41 4.71 6.86 13.04
N PHE A 42 3.53 6.73 13.63
CA PHE A 42 3.12 7.52 14.78
C PHE A 42 3.60 6.83 16.04
N PRO A 43 4.24 7.55 16.97
CA PRO A 43 4.57 6.99 18.26
C PRO A 43 3.29 6.39 18.85
N LEU A 44 3.35 5.12 19.19
CA LEU A 44 2.29 4.45 19.92
C LEU A 44 1.96 5.32 21.13
N ILE A 45 0.68 5.59 21.37
CA ILE A 45 0.27 6.37 22.55
C ILE A 45 0.84 5.71 23.81
N GLY A 46 1.04 4.38 23.79
CA GLY A 46 1.71 3.59 24.82
C GLY A 46 3.19 3.92 25.03
N ASP A 47 3.90 4.48 24.05
CA ASP A 47 5.31 4.89 24.18
C ASP A 47 5.48 6.25 24.91
N ILE A 48 4.38 6.94 25.20
CA ILE A 48 4.38 8.16 26.01
C ILE A 48 4.10 7.72 27.46
N PRO A 49 5.11 7.67 28.36
CA PRO A 49 4.99 7.02 29.68
C PRO A 49 3.77 7.46 30.50
N PHE A 50 3.44 8.74 30.49
CA PHE A 50 2.29 9.27 31.23
C PHE A 50 0.94 8.87 30.62
N ILE A 51 0.84 8.69 29.32
CA ILE A 51 -0.40 8.32 28.63
C ILE A 51 -0.65 6.82 28.73
N SER A 52 0.40 6.01 28.69
CA SER A 52 0.36 4.57 28.94
C SER A 52 -0.26 4.25 30.31
N ASP A 53 0.18 4.97 31.34
CA ASP A 53 -0.32 4.78 32.71
C ASP A 53 -1.82 5.14 32.83
N ILE A 54 -2.24 6.23 32.18
CA ILE A 54 -3.66 6.64 32.15
C ILE A 54 -4.52 5.64 31.36
N LEU A 55 -4.04 5.16 30.22
CA LEU A 55 -4.75 4.17 29.40
C LEU A 55 -4.88 2.83 30.12
N GLY A 56 -3.84 2.43 30.89
CA GLY A 56 -3.89 1.27 31.75
C GLY A 56 -4.92 1.39 32.88
N LEU A 57 -5.01 2.56 33.53
CA LEU A 57 -5.97 2.83 34.59
C LEU A 57 -7.44 2.79 34.13
N VAL A 58 -7.73 3.15 32.88
CA VAL A 58 -9.07 3.15 32.29
C VAL A 58 -9.35 1.92 31.41
N ASN A 59 -8.45 0.94 31.43
CA ASN A 59 -8.55 -0.33 30.69
C ASN A 59 -8.77 -0.12 29.17
N LEU A 60 -8.08 0.85 28.61
CA LEU A 60 -8.12 1.17 27.18
C LEU A 60 -7.09 0.42 26.36
N ASN A 61 -6.30 -0.48 26.96
CA ASN A 61 -5.36 -1.34 26.25
C ASN A 61 -6.00 -2.70 26.01
N PRO A 62 -6.03 -3.19 24.77
CA PRO A 62 -6.46 -4.55 24.48
C PRO A 62 -5.49 -5.55 25.10
N GLN A 63 -6.02 -6.67 25.57
CA GLN A 63 -5.23 -7.76 26.17
C GLN A 63 -4.97 -8.80 25.06
N TYR A 64 -3.98 -8.56 24.22
CA TYR A 64 -3.54 -9.51 23.21
C TYR A 64 -2.33 -10.32 23.70
N ASP A 65 -2.16 -11.52 23.16
CA ASP A 65 -0.98 -12.35 23.42
C ASP A 65 0.23 -11.78 22.65
N GLU A 66 1.19 -11.19 23.37
CA GLU A 66 2.38 -10.55 22.79
C GLU A 66 3.32 -11.56 22.08
N SER A 67 3.12 -12.87 22.26
CA SER A 67 3.96 -13.91 21.65
C SER A 67 3.60 -14.20 20.18
N ILE A 68 2.46 -13.73 19.70
CA ILE A 68 1.95 -13.96 18.34
C ILE A 68 1.67 -12.65 17.62
N GLN A 69 1.67 -12.69 16.28
CA GLN A 69 1.19 -11.58 15.47
C GLN A 69 -0.33 -11.67 15.31
N HIS A 70 -0.99 -10.56 15.56
CA HIS A 70 -2.44 -10.46 15.57
C HIS A 70 -2.97 -9.90 14.26
N CYS A 71 -3.78 -10.67 13.58
CA CYS A 71 -4.52 -10.24 12.39
C CYS A 71 -6.00 -10.04 12.72
N ASN A 72 -6.67 -9.15 11.99
CA ASN A 72 -8.09 -8.90 12.14
C ASN A 72 -8.89 -10.17 11.84
N GLN A 73 -9.69 -10.62 12.80
CA GLN A 73 -10.50 -11.82 12.67
C GLN A 73 -11.75 -11.60 11.80
N LYS A 74 -12.20 -10.36 11.61
CA LYS A 74 -13.42 -10.06 10.87
C LYS A 74 -13.17 -10.11 9.36
N GLY A 75 -13.84 -11.05 8.69
CA GLY A 75 -13.95 -11.09 7.25
C GLY A 75 -15.12 -10.26 6.70
N LEU A 76 -15.50 -10.54 5.47
CA LEU A 76 -16.61 -9.88 4.78
C LEU A 76 -17.95 -10.31 5.39
N THR A 77 -18.78 -9.34 5.78
CA THR A 77 -20.13 -9.61 6.31
C THR A 77 -21.16 -9.81 5.18
N ASP A 78 -22.35 -10.35 5.50
CA ASP A 78 -23.44 -10.49 4.52
C ASP A 78 -23.82 -9.15 3.87
N LEU A 79 -23.80 -8.06 4.65
CA LEU A 79 -24.02 -6.72 4.11
C LEU A 79 -22.87 -6.30 3.17
N GLY A 80 -21.63 -6.67 3.49
CA GLY A 80 -20.47 -6.47 2.62
C GLY A 80 -20.60 -7.25 1.32
N VAL A 81 -21.01 -8.51 1.38
CA VAL A 81 -21.32 -9.35 0.18
C VAL A 81 -22.38 -8.67 -0.68
N TYR A 82 -23.47 -8.20 -0.06
CA TYR A 82 -24.51 -7.46 -0.78
C TYR A 82 -23.96 -6.21 -1.44
N LEU A 83 -23.16 -5.39 -0.70
CA LEU A 83 -22.56 -4.16 -1.22
C LEU A 83 -21.67 -4.45 -2.43
N VAL A 84 -20.74 -5.40 -2.33
CA VAL A 84 -19.82 -5.75 -3.42
C VAL A 84 -20.60 -6.16 -4.67
N ASN A 85 -21.63 -7.02 -4.53
CA ASN A 85 -22.48 -7.40 -5.65
C ASN A 85 -23.19 -6.18 -6.27
N ARG A 86 -23.68 -5.24 -5.45
CA ARG A 86 -24.33 -4.01 -5.97
C ARG A 86 -23.34 -3.08 -6.66
N MET A 87 -22.10 -3.00 -6.20
CA MET A 87 -21.02 -2.25 -6.88
C MET A 87 -20.75 -2.85 -8.26
N ILE A 88 -20.64 -4.18 -8.37
CA ILE A 88 -20.47 -4.89 -9.64
C ILE A 88 -21.65 -4.60 -10.58
N ASP A 89 -22.89 -4.72 -10.12
CA ASP A 89 -24.09 -4.45 -10.91
C ASP A 89 -24.10 -3.03 -11.47
N LYS A 90 -23.53 -2.09 -10.73
CA LYS A 90 -23.42 -0.68 -11.12
C LYS A 90 -22.13 -0.34 -11.89
N LYS A 91 -21.28 -1.33 -12.15
CA LYS A 91 -19.98 -1.16 -12.82
C LYS A 91 -19.05 -0.16 -12.10
N MET A 92 -19.06 -0.20 -10.78
CA MET A 92 -18.17 0.62 -9.95
C MET A 92 -16.84 -0.08 -9.74
N LEU A 93 -15.74 0.67 -9.68
CA LEU A 93 -14.44 0.15 -9.27
C LEU A 93 -14.51 -0.28 -7.79
N ILE A 94 -13.88 -1.43 -7.51
CA ILE A 94 -13.77 -1.99 -6.16
C ILE A 94 -12.31 -1.87 -5.75
N GLU A 95 -12.05 -1.06 -4.72
CA GLU A 95 -10.73 -0.86 -4.15
C GLU A 95 -10.48 -1.90 -3.05
N LEU A 96 -9.32 -2.59 -3.11
CA LEU A 96 -8.96 -3.65 -2.15
C LEU A 96 -7.93 -3.21 -1.11
N ASP A 97 -7.22 -2.12 -1.35
CA ASP A 97 -6.23 -1.65 -0.38
C ASP A 97 -6.90 -1.31 0.96
N HIS A 98 -6.16 -1.47 2.05
CA HIS A 98 -6.64 -1.33 3.43
C HIS A 98 -7.74 -2.31 3.86
N THR A 99 -8.11 -3.30 3.06
CA THR A 99 -8.96 -4.38 3.53
C THR A 99 -8.13 -5.39 4.35
N GLY A 100 -8.75 -6.00 5.36
CA GLY A 100 -8.13 -7.17 6.00
C GLY A 100 -7.99 -8.32 5.00
N ALA A 101 -6.99 -9.19 5.15
CA ALA A 101 -6.72 -10.30 4.23
C ALA A 101 -7.97 -11.16 3.94
N ASP A 102 -8.68 -11.60 5.00
CA ASP A 102 -9.90 -12.40 4.84
C ASP A 102 -11.00 -11.65 4.06
N THR A 103 -11.08 -10.32 4.24
CA THR A 103 -12.05 -9.50 3.50
C THR A 103 -11.64 -9.36 2.04
N GLY A 104 -10.37 -9.06 1.75
CA GLY A 104 -9.85 -8.92 0.40
C GLY A 104 -10.02 -10.22 -0.40
N SER A 105 -9.64 -11.35 0.19
CA SER A 105 -9.79 -12.66 -0.42
C SER A 105 -11.27 -13.00 -0.71
N ALA A 106 -12.18 -12.74 0.24
CA ALA A 106 -13.62 -12.97 0.03
C ALA A 106 -14.23 -12.03 -1.04
N VAL A 107 -13.71 -10.80 -1.18
CA VAL A 107 -14.11 -9.91 -2.27
C VAL A 107 -13.61 -10.46 -3.60
N MET A 108 -12.38 -10.97 -3.67
CA MET A 108 -11.85 -11.60 -4.88
C MET A 108 -12.65 -12.83 -5.29
N ASP A 109 -13.13 -13.66 -4.34
CA ASP A 109 -14.00 -14.79 -4.65
C ASP A 109 -15.27 -14.33 -5.39
N ILE A 110 -15.88 -13.22 -4.97
CA ILE A 110 -17.06 -12.65 -5.62
C ILE A 110 -16.70 -12.09 -7.00
N VAL A 111 -15.60 -11.36 -7.10
CA VAL A 111 -15.10 -10.76 -8.35
C VAL A 111 -14.89 -11.83 -9.41
N GLU A 112 -14.19 -12.91 -9.07
CA GLU A 112 -13.91 -14.04 -9.95
C GLU A 112 -15.19 -14.78 -10.34
N ALA A 113 -16.06 -15.09 -9.37
CA ALA A 113 -17.34 -15.76 -9.63
C ALA A 113 -18.26 -14.96 -10.57
N ARG A 114 -18.12 -13.63 -10.56
CA ARG A 114 -18.89 -12.70 -11.41
C ARG A 114 -18.19 -12.38 -12.74
N GLY A 115 -16.94 -12.83 -12.94
CA GLY A 115 -16.12 -12.46 -14.10
C GLY A 115 -15.96 -10.94 -14.24
N TYR A 116 -15.72 -10.25 -13.12
CA TYR A 116 -15.67 -8.79 -13.06
C TYR A 116 -14.23 -8.27 -12.97
N SER A 117 -13.84 -7.40 -13.89
CA SER A 117 -12.49 -6.84 -13.96
C SER A 117 -12.32 -5.45 -13.31
N GLY A 118 -13.41 -4.87 -12.82
CA GLY A 118 -13.40 -3.53 -12.19
C GLY A 118 -12.90 -3.55 -10.76
N VAL A 119 -11.76 -4.18 -10.51
CA VAL A 119 -11.10 -4.28 -9.19
C VAL A 119 -9.72 -3.65 -9.27
N ILE A 120 -9.33 -2.91 -8.24
CA ILE A 120 -8.07 -2.18 -8.21
C ILE A 120 -7.37 -2.29 -6.86
N SER A 121 -6.03 -2.14 -6.91
CA SER A 121 -5.17 -1.82 -5.78
C SER A 121 -4.45 -0.53 -6.13
N SER A 122 -4.90 0.59 -5.57
CA SER A 122 -4.50 1.93 -6.02
C SER A 122 -3.14 2.37 -5.51
N HIS A 123 -2.60 1.71 -4.48
CA HIS A 123 -1.28 2.01 -3.90
C HIS A 123 -0.62 0.79 -3.25
N SER A 124 -0.97 -0.42 -3.72
CA SER A 124 -0.37 -1.71 -3.31
C SER A 124 -0.32 -1.94 -1.80
N TRP A 125 -1.41 -1.61 -1.12
CA TRP A 125 -1.55 -1.99 0.27
C TRP A 125 -1.78 -3.49 0.47
N MET A 126 -1.99 -4.22 -0.62
CA MET A 126 -1.88 -5.66 -0.69
C MET A 126 -0.39 -6.02 -0.77
N HIS A 127 0.20 -6.32 0.36
CA HIS A 127 1.63 -6.50 0.54
C HIS A 127 2.25 -7.56 -0.39
N ASN A 128 3.56 -7.45 -0.62
CA ASN A 128 4.33 -8.50 -1.28
C ASN A 128 4.31 -9.78 -0.44
N ALA A 129 4.38 -10.93 -1.10
CA ALA A 129 4.56 -12.20 -0.42
C ALA A 129 5.88 -12.21 0.36
N LYS A 130 5.96 -13.03 1.39
CA LYS A 130 7.11 -13.14 2.30
C LYS A 130 8.43 -13.47 1.58
N ASP A 131 8.36 -14.14 0.45
CA ASP A 131 9.50 -14.48 -0.42
C ASP A 131 9.88 -13.35 -1.41
N GLY A 132 9.25 -12.19 -1.30
CA GLY A 132 9.47 -11.04 -2.18
C GLY A 132 8.70 -11.08 -3.50
N GLY A 133 7.84 -12.07 -3.70
CA GLY A 133 6.90 -12.14 -4.82
C GLY A 133 5.66 -11.26 -4.63
N LEU A 134 4.73 -11.34 -5.57
CA LEU A 134 3.41 -10.72 -5.41
C LEU A 134 2.55 -11.55 -4.44
N HIS A 135 1.76 -10.85 -3.61
CA HIS A 135 0.74 -11.50 -2.79
C HIS A 135 -0.28 -12.26 -3.66
N ASN A 136 -0.79 -13.38 -3.15
CA ASN A 136 -1.72 -14.20 -3.91
C ASN A 136 -2.95 -13.43 -4.40
N ASP A 137 -3.55 -12.61 -3.56
CA ASP A 137 -4.71 -11.80 -3.97
C ASP A 137 -4.35 -10.72 -4.99
N THR A 138 -3.10 -10.20 -4.99
CA THR A 138 -2.63 -9.30 -6.04
C THR A 138 -2.55 -10.03 -7.39
N LYS A 139 -2.06 -11.27 -7.40
CA LYS A 139 -2.07 -12.11 -8.62
C LYS A 139 -3.48 -12.36 -9.11
N ARG A 140 -4.39 -12.74 -8.22
CA ARG A 140 -5.81 -12.95 -8.53
C ARG A 140 -6.45 -11.69 -9.14
N LEU A 141 -6.14 -10.53 -8.56
CA LEU A 141 -6.60 -9.23 -9.06
C LEU A 141 -6.12 -9.00 -10.50
N ILE A 142 -4.84 -9.22 -10.78
CA ILE A 142 -4.26 -9.11 -12.13
C ILE A 142 -4.92 -10.11 -13.08
N GLN A 143 -5.09 -11.36 -12.66
CA GLN A 143 -5.69 -12.42 -13.46
C GLN A 143 -7.19 -12.16 -13.75
N ALA A 144 -7.88 -11.43 -12.88
CA ALA A 144 -9.23 -10.95 -13.13
C ALA A 144 -9.30 -9.77 -14.13
N GLY A 145 -8.15 -9.23 -14.56
CA GLY A 145 -8.06 -8.04 -15.42
C GLY A 145 -8.15 -6.72 -14.65
N GLY A 146 -7.87 -6.75 -13.37
CA GLY A 146 -7.82 -5.58 -12.50
C GLY A 146 -6.54 -4.75 -12.69
N PHE A 147 -6.45 -3.66 -11.95
CA PHE A 147 -5.37 -2.69 -12.09
C PHE A 147 -4.61 -2.51 -10.77
N VAL A 148 -3.29 -2.57 -10.85
CA VAL A 148 -2.39 -2.47 -9.68
C VAL A 148 -1.46 -1.27 -9.81
N THR A 149 -1.27 -0.57 -8.70
CA THR A 149 -0.31 0.53 -8.59
C THR A 149 0.71 0.19 -7.51
N PRO A 150 2.01 0.16 -7.79
CA PRO A 150 3.04 -0.07 -6.79
C PRO A 150 2.98 0.96 -5.65
N TYR A 151 3.26 0.51 -4.43
CA TYR A 151 3.39 1.41 -3.29
C TYR A 151 4.57 2.37 -3.48
N ASN A 152 4.42 3.59 -2.96
CA ASN A 152 5.46 4.61 -3.03
C ASN A 152 6.76 4.16 -2.37
N SER A 153 7.85 4.18 -3.14
CA SER A 153 9.19 3.84 -2.70
C SER A 153 10.22 4.49 -3.63
N ASN A 154 11.51 4.22 -3.43
CA ASN A 154 12.53 4.64 -4.40
C ASN A 154 12.35 3.91 -5.76
N ALA A 155 12.94 4.48 -6.81
CA ALA A 155 12.74 4.01 -8.18
C ALA A 155 13.10 2.53 -8.39
N THR A 156 14.17 2.04 -7.77
CA THR A 156 14.58 0.62 -7.90
C THR A 156 13.53 -0.34 -7.31
N ALA A 157 12.98 -0.01 -6.14
CA ALA A 157 11.96 -0.84 -5.51
C ALA A 157 10.65 -0.85 -6.33
N ILE A 158 10.25 0.31 -6.85
CA ILE A 158 9.07 0.42 -7.72
C ILE A 158 9.29 -0.35 -9.02
N ALA A 159 10.43 -0.18 -9.70
CA ALA A 159 10.75 -0.90 -10.92
C ALA A 159 10.71 -2.43 -10.71
N GLY A 160 11.29 -2.93 -9.61
CA GLY A 160 11.20 -4.35 -9.26
C GLY A 160 9.76 -4.83 -9.04
N THR A 161 8.87 -3.99 -8.51
CA THR A 161 7.46 -4.33 -8.35
C THR A 161 6.73 -4.28 -9.69
N ILE A 162 7.02 -3.29 -10.54
CA ILE A 162 6.48 -3.21 -11.91
C ILE A 162 6.83 -4.47 -12.69
N ASN A 163 8.10 -4.90 -12.69
CA ASN A 163 8.51 -6.10 -13.41
C ASN A 163 7.72 -7.34 -12.94
N ARG A 164 7.57 -7.55 -11.63
CA ARG A 164 6.74 -8.65 -11.10
C ARG A 164 5.27 -8.57 -11.51
N ILE A 165 4.69 -7.37 -11.59
CA ILE A 165 3.32 -7.18 -12.07
C ILE A 165 3.25 -7.53 -13.57
N LEU A 166 4.21 -7.08 -14.36
CA LEU A 166 4.25 -7.38 -15.80
C LEU A 166 4.42 -8.87 -16.06
N ASP A 167 5.30 -9.55 -15.34
CA ASP A 167 5.45 -11.01 -15.41
C ASP A 167 4.12 -11.74 -15.14
N GLU A 168 3.35 -11.29 -14.16
CA GLU A 168 2.03 -11.87 -13.88
C GLU A 168 1.02 -11.54 -14.97
N VAL A 169 1.04 -10.31 -15.51
CA VAL A 169 0.15 -9.90 -16.62
C VAL A 169 0.39 -10.72 -17.88
N GLU A 170 1.64 -11.10 -18.20
CA GLU A 170 1.95 -11.95 -19.35
C GLU A 170 1.23 -13.30 -19.32
N THR A 171 0.79 -13.75 -18.15
CA THR A 171 0.00 -14.98 -18.00
C THR A 171 -1.49 -14.79 -18.31
N THR A 172 -1.94 -13.55 -18.59
CA THR A 172 -3.34 -13.19 -18.78
C THR A 172 -3.64 -12.77 -20.23
N PRO A 173 -4.91 -12.78 -20.66
CA PRO A 173 -5.29 -12.24 -21.96
C PRO A 173 -5.46 -10.71 -21.97
N TYR A 174 -5.20 -10.03 -20.85
CA TYR A 174 -5.44 -8.61 -20.70
C TYR A 174 -4.22 -7.78 -21.10
N LEU A 175 -4.46 -6.53 -21.51
CA LEU A 175 -3.39 -5.58 -21.75
C LEU A 175 -2.78 -5.13 -20.42
N ALA A 176 -1.47 -5.06 -20.39
CA ALA A 176 -0.74 -4.58 -19.24
C ALA A 176 -0.94 -3.08 -19.04
N GLY A 177 -1.17 -2.71 -17.78
CA GLY A 177 -1.10 -1.33 -17.32
C GLY A 177 -0.69 -1.34 -15.86
N VAL A 178 0.32 -0.52 -15.52
CA VAL A 178 0.76 -0.33 -14.13
C VAL A 178 0.54 1.12 -13.77
N GLY A 179 -0.10 1.36 -12.64
CA GLY A 179 -0.37 2.71 -12.16
C GLY A 179 0.82 3.36 -11.47
N PHE A 180 0.67 4.64 -11.17
CA PHE A 180 1.58 5.37 -10.30
C PHE A 180 0.77 6.11 -9.25
N ALA A 181 1.09 5.90 -7.98
CA ALA A 181 0.53 6.65 -6.87
C ALA A 181 1.56 6.79 -5.75
N THR A 182 1.44 7.83 -4.96
CA THR A 182 2.39 8.15 -3.90
C THR A 182 1.84 7.92 -2.50
N ASP A 183 0.53 7.98 -2.34
CA ASP A 183 -0.18 7.92 -1.04
C ASP A 183 0.37 8.90 0.02
N MET A 184 0.95 10.02 -0.41
CA MET A 184 1.63 10.95 0.49
C MET A 184 0.72 12.00 1.08
N SER A 185 -0.39 12.30 0.42
CA SER A 185 -1.43 13.25 0.87
C SER A 185 -0.88 14.62 1.31
N GLY A 186 0.33 14.97 0.87
CA GLY A 186 1.04 16.20 1.24
C GLY A 186 1.68 16.21 2.63
N LEU A 187 1.40 15.22 3.47
CA LEU A 187 1.87 15.13 4.86
C LEU A 187 2.66 13.85 5.16
N GLY A 188 2.58 12.86 4.29
CA GLY A 188 3.29 11.59 4.44
C GLY A 188 4.78 11.70 4.08
N GLY A 189 5.55 10.73 4.50
CA GLY A 189 6.96 10.59 4.13
C GLY A 189 7.09 10.36 2.62
N GLN A 190 8.02 11.09 2.00
CA GLN A 190 8.30 10.98 0.57
C GLN A 190 9.39 9.93 0.35
N ALA A 191 9.42 9.33 -0.85
CA ALA A 191 10.49 8.41 -1.20
C ALA A 191 11.84 9.15 -1.23
N GLY A 192 12.81 8.61 -0.51
CA GLY A 192 14.19 9.08 -0.56
C GLY A 192 14.88 8.74 -1.89
N PRO A 193 16.12 9.22 -2.09
CA PRO A 193 16.92 8.85 -3.25
C PRO A 193 17.22 7.34 -3.24
N ARG A 194 17.53 6.79 -4.42
CA ARG A 194 18.01 5.41 -4.51
C ARG A 194 19.34 5.25 -3.77
N GLY A 195 19.57 4.06 -3.20
CA GLY A 195 20.80 3.77 -2.49
C GLY A 195 22.08 3.87 -3.35
N ASP A 196 21.96 3.67 -4.67
CA ASP A 196 23.04 3.72 -5.64
C ASP A 196 23.08 5.03 -6.46
N SER A 197 22.21 6.01 -6.18
CA SER A 197 22.10 7.26 -6.91
C SER A 197 23.43 8.05 -7.02
N ALA A 198 24.36 7.86 -6.09
CA ALA A 198 25.69 8.48 -6.16
C ALA A 198 26.55 7.90 -7.32
N ASN A 199 26.36 6.64 -7.68
CA ASN A 199 27.12 5.93 -8.72
C ASN A 199 26.36 5.79 -10.03
N ASN A 200 25.03 5.82 -9.97
CA ASN A 200 24.13 5.71 -11.10
C ASN A 200 23.04 6.81 -11.01
N PRO A 201 23.39 8.09 -11.16
CA PRO A 201 22.45 9.19 -10.99
C PRO A 201 21.47 9.29 -12.17
N LEU A 202 20.26 9.79 -11.89
CA LEU A 202 19.44 10.40 -12.91
C LEU A 202 20.19 11.63 -13.47
N ASN A 203 20.42 11.66 -14.77
CA ASN A 203 21.16 12.74 -15.41
C ASN A 203 20.25 13.93 -15.77
N TYR A 204 20.72 15.13 -15.50
CA TYR A 204 20.04 16.37 -15.85
C TYR A 204 20.82 17.17 -16.91
N PRO A 205 20.13 17.89 -17.84
CA PRO A 205 18.69 17.76 -18.11
C PRO A 205 18.37 16.42 -18.78
N PHE A 206 17.14 15.93 -18.61
CA PHE A 206 16.63 14.79 -19.35
C PHE A 206 15.44 15.19 -20.24
N THR A 207 15.17 14.40 -21.26
CA THR A 207 14.02 14.59 -22.13
C THR A 207 13.04 13.45 -21.94
N SER A 208 11.78 13.78 -21.59
CA SER A 208 10.71 12.80 -21.47
C SER A 208 10.31 12.21 -22.83
N GLU A 209 9.52 11.12 -22.81
CA GLU A 209 8.96 10.53 -24.03
C GLU A 209 8.08 11.48 -24.85
N LEU A 210 7.50 12.49 -24.20
CA LEU A 210 6.71 13.52 -24.86
C LEU A 210 7.57 14.65 -25.44
N GLY A 211 8.89 14.54 -25.37
CA GLY A 211 9.82 15.55 -25.89
C GLY A 211 9.98 16.77 -24.98
N LEU A 212 9.47 16.74 -23.76
CA LEU A 212 9.64 17.82 -22.77
C LEU A 212 10.99 17.69 -22.09
N VAL A 213 11.72 18.80 -21.99
CA VAL A 213 13.01 18.86 -21.30
C VAL A 213 12.78 19.22 -19.83
N PHE A 214 13.36 18.43 -18.95
CA PHE A 214 13.35 18.65 -17.49
C PHE A 214 14.77 18.89 -16.99
N ASP A 215 14.91 19.92 -16.19
CA ASP A 215 16.13 20.21 -15.46
C ASP A 215 15.83 20.22 -13.96
N LYS A 216 16.86 20.31 -13.11
CA LYS A 216 16.69 20.37 -11.66
C LYS A 216 15.69 21.45 -11.25
N GLN A 217 14.76 21.06 -10.42
CA GLN A 217 13.69 21.95 -9.96
C GLN A 217 14.24 23.04 -9.02
N LYS A 218 13.73 24.26 -9.17
CA LYS A 218 14.11 25.41 -8.32
C LYS A 218 12.91 25.99 -7.62
N SER A 219 13.08 26.24 -6.33
CA SER A 219 12.10 26.97 -5.52
C SER A 219 12.81 28.01 -4.66
N GLY A 220 12.59 29.26 -4.99
CA GLY A 220 13.38 30.35 -4.40
C GLY A 220 14.88 30.19 -4.70
N ASN A 221 15.69 30.16 -3.65
CA ASN A 221 17.14 29.99 -3.76
C ASN A 221 17.59 28.53 -3.66
N ARG A 222 16.67 27.58 -3.49
CA ARG A 222 16.98 26.16 -3.39
C ARG A 222 16.79 25.47 -4.75
N GLU A 223 17.78 24.71 -5.13
CA GLU A 223 17.73 23.74 -6.22
C GLU A 223 17.55 22.35 -5.62
N PHE A 224 16.69 21.55 -6.24
CA PHE A 224 16.40 20.18 -5.82
C PHE A 224 16.94 19.19 -6.84
N ASP A 225 17.57 18.14 -6.34
CA ASP A 225 18.15 17.05 -7.10
C ASP A 225 17.57 15.72 -6.59
N LEU A 226 16.85 14.99 -7.43
CA LEU A 226 16.25 13.70 -7.06
C LEU A 226 17.29 12.74 -6.47
N ASN A 227 18.54 12.80 -6.97
CA ASN A 227 19.62 11.92 -6.52
C ASN A 227 20.06 12.18 -5.08
N GLN A 228 19.77 13.37 -4.55
CA GLN A 228 20.16 13.80 -3.19
C GLN A 228 18.94 13.98 -2.29
N ASP A 229 17.89 14.57 -2.81
CA ASP A 229 16.72 14.99 -2.04
C ASP A 229 15.57 13.94 -2.07
N GLY A 230 15.61 12.97 -3.00
CA GLY A 230 14.47 12.12 -3.28
C GLY A 230 13.29 12.94 -3.80
N ILE A 231 12.07 12.49 -3.59
CA ILE A 231 10.87 13.25 -3.93
C ILE A 231 10.61 14.28 -2.81
N ALA A 232 11.39 15.35 -2.76
CA ALA A 232 11.26 16.37 -1.72
C ALA A 232 9.93 17.16 -1.81
N HIS A 233 9.33 17.23 -2.98
CA HIS A 233 8.01 17.83 -3.23
C HIS A 233 7.42 17.32 -4.56
N TYR A 234 6.13 17.55 -4.80
CA TYR A 234 5.44 17.05 -6.00
C TYR A 234 6.03 17.49 -7.34
N GLY A 235 6.80 18.57 -7.38
CA GLY A 235 7.52 19.00 -8.59
C GLY A 235 8.55 17.99 -9.08
N LEU A 236 9.03 17.07 -8.22
CA LEU A 236 9.99 16.02 -8.55
C LEU A 236 9.34 14.69 -8.97
N VAL A 237 8.03 14.66 -9.15
CA VAL A 237 7.33 13.44 -9.63
C VAL A 237 7.75 13.07 -11.05
N ALA A 238 7.96 14.05 -11.93
CA ALA A 238 8.44 13.79 -13.30
C ALA A 238 9.84 13.16 -13.29
N ASP A 239 10.73 13.68 -12.44
CA ASP A 239 12.08 13.17 -12.21
C ASP A 239 12.04 11.72 -11.69
N HIS A 240 11.17 11.45 -10.73
CA HIS A 240 11.00 10.12 -10.17
C HIS A 240 10.45 9.11 -11.19
N LEU A 241 9.49 9.51 -12.01
CA LEU A 241 8.97 8.67 -13.08
C LEU A 241 10.05 8.35 -14.13
N GLN A 242 10.90 9.32 -14.46
CA GLN A 242 12.03 9.08 -15.36
C GLN A 242 13.05 8.11 -14.71
N ASP A 243 13.35 8.29 -13.42
CA ASP A 243 14.25 7.40 -12.69
C ASP A 243 13.70 5.97 -12.63
N ILE A 244 12.39 5.79 -12.34
CA ILE A 244 11.72 4.48 -12.39
C ILE A 244 11.90 3.84 -13.77
N ARG A 245 11.64 4.61 -14.83
CA ARG A 245 11.78 4.13 -16.21
C ARG A 245 13.20 3.64 -16.51
N GLU A 246 14.23 4.35 -16.06
CA GLU A 246 15.61 3.95 -16.25
C GLU A 246 16.02 2.70 -15.45
N GLN A 247 15.25 2.38 -14.39
CA GLN A 247 15.46 1.17 -13.57
C GLN A 247 14.58 -0.02 -14.03
N THR A 248 13.59 0.22 -14.89
CA THR A 248 12.73 -0.85 -15.41
C THR A 248 13.43 -1.52 -16.60
N SER A 249 13.65 -2.82 -16.55
CA SER A 249 14.31 -3.61 -17.57
C SER A 249 13.34 -4.11 -18.65
#